data_40c2ab5ee01d0b60dde72560ff0d1004
#
_entry.id   40c2ab5ee01d0b60dde72560ff0d1004
#
_cell.length_a   1.000
_cell.length_b   1.000
_cell.length_c   1.000
_cell.angle_alpha   90.00
_cell.angle_beta   90.00
_cell.angle_gamma   90.00
#
_symmetry.space_group_name_H-M   'P 1'
#
loop_
_entity.id
_entity.type
_entity.pdbx_description
1 polymer ?
#
loop_
_entity_poly.entity_id
_entity_poly.type
_entity_poly.pdbx_seq_one_letter_code
_entity_poly.pdbx_strand_id
1 'polypeptide(L)'
;GSVTILIITWFAGSQIINGTMKEPETFLVFIGLFFQILEPAKKLSSSISNIQGGIPALQRVQEVLDYDLKVEEIENPIAISTLNDKIEFRNVNFTYDGAHQILKKFNLIIPKGKTVALVGQSGSGKSTIANLLTRFYDVTNGEILIDGNNIKHLNLEKFRKLLGMVTQESVLFNDSVYNNILMGKPDASEAEVINAAKIANAHQFIENLPEQYQTNIGDDGSKLSGGQKQRLSIARAVLKNPPIMILDEATSALDTESER
;
A
#
# COMPACT_ATOMS: atom_id res chain seq x y z
N GLY A 1 23.00 -32.96 27.03
CA GLY A 1 22.09 -33.96 27.58
C GLY A 1 22.71 -35.35 27.65
N SER A 2 23.02 -35.98 26.50
CA SER A 2 23.51 -37.37 26.46
C SER A 2 24.86 -37.58 27.17
N VAL A 3 25.79 -36.64 27.02
CA VAL A 3 27.10 -36.69 27.67
C VAL A 3 26.98 -36.58 29.20
N THR A 4 26.11 -35.71 29.68
CA THR A 4 25.86 -35.53 31.12
C THR A 4 25.29 -36.81 31.76
N ILE A 5 24.37 -37.47 31.04
CA ILE A 5 23.78 -38.72 31.47
C ILE A 5 24.84 -39.84 31.56
N LEU A 6 25.72 -39.94 30.54
CA LEU A 6 26.82 -40.94 30.55
C LEU A 6 27.76 -40.70 31.71
N ILE A 7 28.13 -39.47 32.03
CA ILE A 7 29.00 -39.13 33.16
C ILE A 7 28.34 -39.50 34.48
N ILE A 8 27.05 -39.14 34.68
CA ILE A 8 26.31 -39.45 35.91
C ILE A 8 26.16 -40.98 36.10
N THR A 9 25.82 -41.71 35.02
CA THR A 9 25.64 -43.17 35.07
C THR A 9 26.98 -43.87 35.33
N TRP A 10 28.08 -43.43 34.71
CA TRP A 10 29.43 -43.94 34.96
C TRP A 10 29.89 -43.68 36.38
N PHE A 11 29.73 -42.48 36.90
CA PHE A 11 30.10 -42.10 38.25
C PHE A 11 29.33 -42.92 39.30
N ALA A 12 28.04 -43.01 39.16
CA ALA A 12 27.24 -43.78 40.09
C ALA A 12 27.48 -45.29 40.01
N GLY A 13 27.67 -45.84 38.79
CA GLY A 13 28.06 -47.24 38.61
C GLY A 13 29.39 -47.53 39.30
N SER A 14 30.39 -46.63 39.26
CA SER A 14 31.65 -46.77 39.95
C SER A 14 31.49 -46.76 41.49
N GLN A 15 30.60 -45.93 42.02
CA GLN A 15 30.30 -45.88 43.47
C GLN A 15 29.59 -47.14 43.99
N ILE A 16 28.73 -47.74 43.15
CA ILE A 16 28.05 -49.02 43.48
C ILE A 16 29.09 -50.16 43.49
N ILE A 17 29.95 -50.27 42.51
CA ILE A 17 30.98 -51.28 42.40
C ILE A 17 31.99 -51.18 43.55
N ASN A 18 32.35 -49.99 43.97
CA ASN A 18 33.27 -49.76 45.11
C ASN A 18 32.61 -49.95 46.48
N GLY A 19 31.32 -50.30 46.58
CA GLY A 19 30.61 -50.50 47.82
C GLY A 19 30.39 -49.28 48.68
N THR A 20 30.59 -48.09 48.12
CA THR A 20 30.47 -46.79 48.82
C THR A 20 29.03 -46.29 48.86
N MET A 21 28.18 -46.79 47.99
CA MET A 21 26.75 -46.44 47.93
C MET A 21 25.95 -47.47 48.70
N LYS A 22 25.34 -47.07 49.84
CA LYS A 22 24.60 -47.94 50.75
C LYS A 22 23.22 -48.37 50.27
N GLU A 23 22.61 -47.55 49.35
CA GLU A 23 21.25 -47.82 48.87
C GLU A 23 21.22 -47.58 47.32
N PRO A 24 21.58 -48.63 46.53
CA PRO A 24 21.58 -48.50 45.06
C PRO A 24 20.18 -48.27 44.47
N GLU A 25 19.12 -48.59 45.16
CA GLU A 25 17.72 -48.43 44.77
C GLU A 25 17.33 -46.95 44.69
N THR A 26 17.82 -46.12 45.61
CA THR A 26 17.61 -44.66 45.63
C THR A 26 18.19 -44.00 44.39
N PHE A 27 19.29 -44.55 43.87
CA PHE A 27 19.90 -44.03 42.63
C PHE A 27 19.01 -44.30 41.39
N LEU A 28 18.36 -45.45 41.30
CA LEU A 28 17.45 -45.73 40.19
C LEU A 28 16.25 -44.79 40.19
N VAL A 29 15.69 -44.50 41.38
CA VAL A 29 14.61 -43.55 41.56
C VAL A 29 15.07 -42.14 41.14
N PHE A 30 16.29 -41.73 41.56
CA PHE A 30 16.86 -40.44 41.18
C PHE A 30 17.02 -40.30 39.67
N ILE A 31 17.54 -41.31 38.96
CA ILE A 31 17.63 -41.33 37.51
C ILE A 31 16.25 -41.19 36.87
N GLY A 32 15.26 -41.93 37.36
CA GLY A 32 13.88 -41.84 36.86
C GLY A 32 13.30 -40.43 36.97
N LEU A 33 13.46 -39.78 38.12
CA LEU A 33 13.03 -38.39 38.33
C LEU A 33 13.80 -37.41 37.47
N PHE A 34 15.11 -37.61 37.30
CA PHE A 34 15.94 -36.74 36.44
C PHE A 34 15.47 -36.79 35.00
N PHE A 35 15.14 -37.96 34.43
CA PHE A 35 14.58 -38.10 33.11
C PHE A 35 13.23 -37.42 32.98
N GLN A 36 12.37 -37.49 33.99
CA GLN A 36 11.09 -36.81 33.98
C GLN A 36 11.21 -35.26 33.92
N ILE A 37 12.27 -34.70 34.53
CA ILE A 37 12.52 -33.24 34.54
C ILE A 37 13.11 -32.80 33.21
N LEU A 38 13.86 -33.62 32.48
CA LEU A 38 14.50 -33.25 31.21
C LEU A 38 13.49 -32.86 30.12
N GLU A 39 12.35 -33.54 30.05
CA GLU A 39 11.32 -33.24 29.04
C GLU A 39 10.69 -31.85 29.22
N PRO A 40 10.18 -31.49 30.41
CA PRO A 40 9.69 -30.12 30.65
C PRO A 40 10.77 -29.05 30.48
N ALA A 41 12.03 -29.33 30.85
CA ALA A 41 13.13 -28.40 30.65
C ALA A 41 13.40 -28.14 29.14
N LYS A 42 13.37 -29.16 28.29
CA LYS A 42 13.45 -29.04 26.84
C LYS A 42 12.27 -28.26 26.28
N LYS A 43 11.04 -28.53 26.73
CA LYS A 43 9.83 -27.80 26.31
C LYS A 43 9.91 -26.34 26.67
N LEU A 44 10.41 -26.02 27.88
CA LEU A 44 10.61 -24.62 28.29
C LEU A 44 11.61 -23.90 27.37
N SER A 45 12.76 -24.53 27.09
CA SER A 45 13.77 -24.00 26.20
C SER A 45 13.23 -23.74 24.78
N SER A 46 12.48 -24.72 24.24
CA SER A 46 11.86 -24.55 22.90
C SER A 46 10.77 -23.48 22.90
N SER A 47 10.00 -23.33 23.97
CA SER A 47 8.99 -22.29 24.12
C SER A 47 9.63 -20.89 24.11
N ILE A 48 10.74 -20.71 24.82
CA ILE A 48 11.52 -19.45 24.81
C ILE A 48 12.01 -19.16 23.38
N SER A 49 12.56 -20.15 22.70
CA SER A 49 13.02 -19.98 21.31
C SER A 49 11.89 -19.61 20.36
N ASN A 50 10.70 -20.22 20.52
CA ASN A 50 9.52 -19.89 19.71
C ASN A 50 9.02 -18.47 19.97
N ILE A 51 9.03 -18.01 21.22
CA ILE A 51 8.69 -16.63 21.58
C ILE A 51 9.68 -15.66 20.93
N GLN A 52 10.98 -15.93 21.02
CA GLN A 52 12.01 -15.10 20.40
C GLN A 52 11.87 -15.04 18.88
N GLY A 53 11.46 -16.15 18.25
CA GLY A 53 11.15 -16.17 16.81
C GLY A 53 9.89 -15.38 16.43
N GLY A 54 8.91 -15.28 17.35
CA GLY A 54 7.66 -14.54 17.14
C GLY A 54 7.79 -13.02 17.31
N ILE A 55 8.73 -12.56 18.13
CA ILE A 55 8.91 -11.11 18.41
C ILE A 55 9.12 -10.28 17.14
N PRO A 56 9.98 -10.64 16.18
CA PRO A 56 10.17 -9.86 14.95
C PRO A 56 8.90 -9.79 14.09
N ALA A 57 8.08 -10.84 14.09
CA ALA A 57 6.81 -10.82 13.37
C ALA A 57 5.82 -9.84 14.04
N LEU A 58 5.73 -9.85 15.36
CA LEU A 58 4.92 -8.91 16.12
C LEU A 58 5.37 -7.46 15.91
N GLN A 59 6.69 -7.21 15.92
CA GLN A 59 7.24 -5.88 15.66
C GLN A 59 6.84 -5.34 14.29
N ARG A 60 6.89 -6.16 13.23
CA ARG A 60 6.46 -5.74 11.89
C ARG A 60 4.97 -5.39 11.84
N VAL A 61 4.14 -6.13 12.55
CA VAL A 61 2.70 -5.81 12.65
C VAL A 61 2.52 -4.49 13.40
N GLN A 62 3.26 -4.31 14.49
CA GLN A 62 3.18 -3.10 15.31
C GLN A 62 3.67 -1.87 14.56
N GLU A 63 4.75 -1.98 13.77
CA GLU A 63 5.23 -0.89 12.89
C GLU A 63 4.15 -0.40 11.91
N VAL A 64 3.32 -1.32 11.40
CA VAL A 64 2.21 -0.96 10.51
C VAL A 64 1.05 -0.31 11.29
N LEU A 65 0.75 -0.81 12.48
CA LEU A 65 -0.34 -0.28 13.32
C LEU A 65 0.00 1.09 13.92
N ASP A 66 1.27 1.28 14.30
CA ASP A 66 1.77 2.52 14.90
C ASP A 66 2.24 3.52 13.82
N TYR A 67 2.05 3.18 12.52
CA TYR A 67 2.44 4.06 11.43
C TYR A 67 1.65 5.36 11.48
N ASP A 68 2.37 6.44 11.74
CA ASP A 68 1.80 7.77 11.85
C ASP A 68 1.30 8.26 10.47
N LEU A 69 0.04 8.61 10.39
CA LEU A 69 -0.54 9.15 9.14
C LEU A 69 0.12 10.50 8.85
N LYS A 70 0.88 10.57 7.75
CA LYS A 70 1.60 11.79 7.35
C LYS A 70 0.69 12.98 7.03
N VAL A 71 -0.61 12.74 6.91
CA VAL A 71 -1.60 13.76 6.57
C VAL A 71 -2.77 13.69 7.55
N GLU A 72 -2.82 14.66 8.46
CA GLU A 72 -3.90 14.82 9.42
C GLU A 72 -4.96 15.80 8.92
N GLU A 73 -6.22 15.54 9.24
CA GLU A 73 -7.33 16.46 8.99
C GLU A 73 -7.50 17.38 10.20
N ILE A 74 -7.75 18.66 9.95
CA ILE A 74 -8.00 19.61 11.02
C ILE A 74 -9.39 19.38 11.65
N GLU A 75 -9.62 19.82 12.90
CA GLU A 75 -10.88 19.58 13.65
C GLU A 75 -12.13 20.10 12.95
N ASN A 76 -12.05 21.20 12.20
CA ASN A 76 -13.20 21.81 11.50
C ASN A 76 -12.86 22.05 10.02
N PRO A 77 -12.82 21.00 9.19
CA PRO A 77 -12.39 21.12 7.80
C PRO A 77 -13.46 21.78 6.93
N ILE A 78 -13.01 22.62 5.99
CA ILE A 78 -13.87 23.30 5.02
C ILE A 78 -14.34 22.28 3.97
N ALA A 79 -15.63 22.16 3.77
CA ALA A 79 -16.18 21.32 2.72
C ALA A 79 -16.25 22.09 1.39
N ILE A 80 -15.66 21.52 0.33
CA ILE A 80 -15.81 22.01 -1.04
C ILE A 80 -16.50 20.95 -1.89
N SER A 81 -17.33 21.37 -2.84
CA SER A 81 -18.11 20.48 -3.72
C SER A 81 -17.76 20.63 -5.21
N THR A 82 -17.04 21.67 -5.57
CA THR A 82 -16.67 21.96 -6.96
C THR A 82 -15.43 22.85 -7.04
N LEU A 83 -14.80 22.91 -8.21
CA LEU A 83 -13.81 23.93 -8.57
C LEU A 83 -14.50 25.06 -9.32
N ASN A 84 -14.42 26.30 -8.83
CA ASN A 84 -15.09 27.46 -9.43
C ASN A 84 -14.15 28.36 -10.21
N ASP A 85 -12.90 28.57 -9.77
CA ASP A 85 -11.95 29.52 -10.33
C ASP A 85 -10.65 28.84 -10.76
N LYS A 86 -9.83 28.41 -9.80
CA LYS A 86 -8.47 27.93 -10.09
C LYS A 86 -7.89 27.05 -9.00
N ILE A 87 -6.83 26.33 -9.38
CA ILE A 87 -5.86 25.71 -8.49
C ILE A 87 -4.61 26.56 -8.51
N GLU A 88 -4.00 26.84 -7.35
CA GLU A 88 -2.80 27.65 -7.25
C GLU A 88 -1.77 27.01 -6.33
N PHE A 89 -0.54 26.81 -6.85
CA PHE A 89 0.63 26.47 -6.05
C PHE A 89 1.38 27.78 -5.78
N ARG A 90 1.62 28.10 -4.51
CA ARG A 90 2.23 29.36 -4.12
C ARG A 90 3.48 29.13 -3.29
N ASN A 91 4.66 29.42 -3.87
CA ASN A 91 5.98 29.27 -3.26
C ASN A 91 6.19 27.88 -2.61
N VAL A 92 5.71 26.83 -3.26
CA VAL A 92 5.76 25.46 -2.73
C VAL A 92 7.19 24.94 -2.69
N ASN A 93 7.59 24.47 -1.50
CA ASN A 93 8.82 23.72 -1.29
C ASN A 93 8.44 22.34 -0.76
N PHE A 94 9.15 21.32 -1.22
CA PHE A 94 8.86 19.95 -0.80
C PHE A 94 10.09 19.05 -0.81
N THR A 95 10.14 18.16 0.17
CA THR A 95 11.10 17.07 0.32
C THR A 95 10.39 15.85 0.91
N TYR A 96 10.79 14.62 0.52
CA TYR A 96 10.27 13.37 1.10
C TYR A 96 11.02 12.97 2.38
N ASP A 97 12.31 13.28 2.46
CA ASP A 97 13.24 12.80 3.49
C ASP A 97 13.79 13.91 4.39
N GLY A 98 13.39 15.17 4.16
CA GLY A 98 13.91 16.33 4.85
C GLY A 98 15.28 16.80 4.36
N ALA A 99 16.00 16.00 3.56
CA ALA A 99 17.35 16.29 3.10
C ALA A 99 17.39 16.76 1.64
N HIS A 100 16.70 16.05 0.75
CA HIS A 100 16.72 16.31 -0.70
C HIS A 100 15.49 17.10 -1.12
N GLN A 101 15.70 18.35 -1.49
CA GLN A 101 14.63 19.24 -1.92
C GLN A 101 14.21 18.95 -3.37
N ILE A 102 12.98 18.45 -3.54
CA ILE A 102 12.38 18.11 -4.85
C ILE A 102 11.78 19.34 -5.51
N LEU A 103 11.00 20.12 -4.77
CA LEU A 103 10.42 21.38 -5.27
C LEU A 103 11.00 22.58 -4.51
N LYS A 104 11.38 23.63 -5.25
CA LYS A 104 11.96 24.86 -4.72
C LYS A 104 11.16 26.07 -5.21
N LYS A 105 10.43 26.74 -4.29
CA LYS A 105 9.62 27.94 -4.59
C LYS A 105 8.77 27.75 -5.85
N PHE A 106 8.18 26.56 -6.00
CA PHE A 106 7.37 26.22 -7.17
C PHE A 106 6.07 27.03 -7.15
N ASN A 107 5.76 27.65 -8.29
CA ASN A 107 4.55 28.43 -8.50
C ASN A 107 3.86 27.95 -9.77
N LEU A 108 2.53 27.72 -9.68
CA LEU A 108 1.71 27.31 -10.82
C LEU A 108 0.27 27.76 -10.59
N ILE A 109 -0.37 28.26 -11.63
CA ILE A 109 -1.80 28.56 -11.63
C ILE A 109 -2.46 27.73 -12.73
N ILE A 110 -3.51 27.00 -12.36
CA ILE A 110 -4.33 26.19 -13.27
C ILE A 110 -5.77 26.75 -13.21
N PRO A 111 -6.19 27.58 -14.17
CA PRO A 111 -7.56 28.07 -14.21
C PRO A 111 -8.55 26.93 -14.50
N LYS A 112 -9.78 27.06 -13.99
CA LYS A 112 -10.87 26.12 -14.28
C LYS A 112 -11.03 25.89 -15.79
N GLY A 113 -11.22 24.64 -16.18
CA GLY A 113 -11.45 24.25 -17.59
C GLY A 113 -10.21 24.36 -18.48
N LYS A 114 -9.02 24.60 -17.91
CA LYS A 114 -7.76 24.59 -18.65
C LYS A 114 -6.99 23.31 -18.41
N THR A 115 -6.32 22.84 -19.45
CA THR A 115 -5.35 21.75 -19.38
C THR A 115 -3.95 22.34 -19.28
N VAL A 116 -3.16 21.86 -18.34
CA VAL A 116 -1.76 22.24 -18.14
C VAL A 116 -0.89 21.01 -18.24
N ALA A 117 0.10 21.01 -19.14
CA ALA A 117 1.08 19.94 -19.25
C ALA A 117 2.35 20.30 -18.46
N LEU A 118 2.77 19.39 -17.58
CA LEU A 118 4.05 19.50 -16.88
C LEU A 118 5.10 18.72 -17.66
N VAL A 119 6.08 19.41 -18.22
CA VAL A 119 7.17 18.80 -19.00
C VAL A 119 8.50 18.96 -18.27
N GLY A 120 9.33 17.92 -18.35
CA GLY A 120 10.65 17.90 -17.71
C GLY A 120 11.27 16.52 -17.70
N GLN A 121 12.56 16.45 -17.40
CA GLN A 121 13.29 15.18 -17.28
C GLN A 121 12.72 14.27 -16.20
N SER A 122 13.04 12.96 -16.24
CA SER A 122 12.73 12.05 -15.15
C SER A 122 13.35 12.57 -13.84
N GLY A 123 12.61 12.48 -12.74
CA GLY A 123 13.04 13.01 -11.44
C GLY A 123 12.86 14.52 -11.25
N SER A 124 12.31 15.26 -12.21
CA SER A 124 12.07 16.72 -12.06
C SER A 124 10.92 17.10 -11.12
N GLY A 125 10.25 16.14 -10.51
CA GLY A 125 9.17 16.38 -9.53
C GLY A 125 7.76 16.42 -10.11
N LYS A 126 7.51 15.99 -11.36
CA LYS A 126 6.17 15.96 -11.98
C LYS A 126 5.16 15.14 -11.17
N SER A 127 5.47 13.90 -10.89
CA SER A 127 4.62 13.02 -10.07
C SER A 127 4.51 13.51 -8.61
N THR A 128 5.54 14.22 -8.12
CA THR A 128 5.48 14.88 -6.81
C THR A 128 4.42 15.98 -6.78
N ILE A 129 4.29 16.77 -7.84
CA ILE A 129 3.24 17.80 -7.95
C ILE A 129 1.85 17.15 -7.93
N ALA A 130 1.66 16.03 -8.64
CA ALA A 130 0.43 15.26 -8.63
C ALA A 130 0.10 14.74 -7.21
N ASN A 131 1.10 14.15 -6.53
CA ASN A 131 0.97 13.64 -5.16
C ASN A 131 0.67 14.73 -4.13
N LEU A 132 1.21 15.92 -4.30
CA LEU A 132 0.91 17.07 -3.44
C LEU A 132 -0.49 17.62 -3.71
N LEU A 133 -0.93 17.66 -4.97
CA LEU A 133 -2.28 18.09 -5.32
C LEU A 133 -3.34 17.14 -4.78
N THR A 134 -3.09 15.81 -4.76
CA THR A 134 -4.00 14.83 -4.14
C THR A 134 -3.91 14.80 -2.61
N ARG A 135 -3.00 15.59 -2.05
CA ARG A 135 -2.71 15.62 -0.62
C ARG A 135 -2.38 14.21 -0.08
N PHE A 136 -1.51 13.46 -0.82
CA PHE A 136 -0.84 12.28 -0.26
C PHE A 136 0.30 12.68 0.67
N TYR A 137 0.82 13.89 0.47
CA TYR A 137 1.80 14.55 1.32
C TYR A 137 1.41 16.01 1.48
N ASP A 138 1.75 16.61 2.61
CA ASP A 138 1.67 18.04 2.83
C ASP A 138 2.95 18.73 2.37
N VAL A 139 2.84 19.95 1.86
CA VAL A 139 4.00 20.77 1.48
C VAL A 139 4.87 21.11 2.70
N THR A 140 6.20 21.15 2.51
CA THR A 140 7.12 21.56 3.58
C THR A 140 7.00 23.05 3.88
N ASN A 141 6.91 23.89 2.83
CA ASN A 141 6.65 25.33 2.92
C ASN A 141 5.85 25.77 1.71
N GLY A 142 5.18 26.93 1.84
CA GLY A 142 4.26 27.43 0.84
C GLY A 142 2.87 26.81 1.01
N GLU A 143 2.04 26.94 0.00
CA GLU A 143 0.65 26.47 0.06
C GLU A 143 0.13 26.05 -1.31
N ILE A 144 -0.86 25.14 -1.28
CA ILE A 144 -1.65 24.76 -2.45
C ILE A 144 -3.08 25.19 -2.17
N LEU A 145 -3.66 25.95 -3.06
CA LEU A 145 -4.98 26.56 -2.90
C LEU A 145 -5.93 26.06 -3.98
N ILE A 146 -7.18 25.81 -3.58
CA ILE A 146 -8.32 25.59 -4.47
C ILE A 146 -9.33 26.68 -4.20
N ASP A 147 -9.59 27.52 -5.21
CA ASP A 147 -10.46 28.68 -5.09
C ASP A 147 -10.12 29.57 -3.88
N GLY A 148 -8.82 29.76 -3.60
CA GLY A 148 -8.30 30.53 -2.48
C GLY A 148 -8.26 29.81 -1.13
N ASN A 149 -8.81 28.60 -1.02
CA ASN A 149 -8.76 27.80 0.20
C ASN A 149 -7.56 26.85 0.20
N ASN A 150 -6.76 26.86 1.26
CA ASN A 150 -5.63 25.95 1.39
C ASN A 150 -6.13 24.51 1.53
N ILE A 151 -5.56 23.59 0.72
CA ILE A 151 -5.97 22.17 0.73
C ILE A 151 -5.77 21.48 2.09
N LYS A 152 -4.89 22.01 2.94
CA LYS A 152 -4.70 21.52 4.32
C LYS A 152 -5.94 21.72 5.20
N HIS A 153 -6.75 22.73 4.87
CA HIS A 153 -7.95 23.07 5.63
C HIS A 153 -9.22 22.45 5.05
N LEU A 154 -9.11 21.71 3.95
CA LEU A 154 -10.24 21.08 3.29
C LEU A 154 -10.58 19.74 3.94
N ASN A 155 -11.87 19.38 3.95
CA ASN A 155 -12.30 18.02 4.26
C ASN A 155 -11.72 17.07 3.20
N LEU A 156 -10.88 16.14 3.62
CA LEU A 156 -10.05 15.32 2.74
C LEU A 156 -10.89 14.40 1.85
N GLU A 157 -11.95 13.81 2.40
CA GLU A 157 -12.86 12.95 1.64
C GLU A 157 -13.59 13.72 0.52
N LYS A 158 -14.20 14.85 0.88
CA LYS A 158 -14.91 15.70 -0.09
C LYS A 158 -13.99 16.28 -1.14
N PHE A 159 -12.80 16.71 -0.73
CA PHE A 159 -11.76 17.19 -1.63
C PHE A 159 -11.32 16.11 -2.63
N ARG A 160 -11.00 14.90 -2.17
CA ARG A 160 -10.58 13.79 -3.05
C ARG A 160 -11.69 13.30 -3.98
N LYS A 161 -12.96 13.53 -3.64
CA LYS A 161 -14.08 13.28 -4.58
C LYS A 161 -14.02 14.18 -5.82
N LEU A 162 -13.46 15.39 -5.70
CA LEU A 162 -13.27 16.29 -6.84
C LEU A 162 -12.13 15.89 -7.78
N LEU A 163 -11.24 14.98 -7.34
CA LEU A 163 -10.07 14.58 -8.08
C LEU A 163 -10.28 13.24 -8.79
N GLY A 164 -9.88 13.14 -10.05
CA GLY A 164 -9.63 11.87 -10.73
C GLY A 164 -8.15 11.75 -11.01
N MET A 165 -7.56 10.62 -10.72
CA MET A 165 -6.14 10.39 -10.97
C MET A 165 -5.94 9.12 -11.76
N VAL A 166 -5.17 9.21 -12.83
CA VAL A 166 -4.61 8.08 -13.56
C VAL A 166 -3.11 8.09 -13.31
N THR A 167 -2.62 7.08 -12.62
CA THR A 167 -1.21 6.91 -12.25
C THR A 167 -0.45 6.18 -13.34
N GLN A 168 0.87 6.31 -13.34
CA GLN A 168 1.78 5.59 -14.23
C GLN A 168 1.59 4.07 -14.12
N GLU A 169 1.51 3.55 -12.89
CA GLU A 169 1.14 2.16 -12.63
C GLU A 169 -0.36 2.06 -12.35
N SER A 170 -1.04 1.27 -13.17
CA SER A 170 -2.49 1.08 -13.04
C SER A 170 -2.80 0.09 -11.93
N VAL A 171 -3.35 0.57 -10.82
CA VAL A 171 -3.81 -0.30 -9.72
C VAL A 171 -5.15 -0.93 -10.07
N LEU A 172 -5.16 -2.25 -10.24
CA LEU A 172 -6.36 -3.05 -10.55
C LEU A 172 -6.57 -4.11 -9.46
N PHE A 173 -7.83 -4.44 -9.21
CA PHE A 173 -8.21 -5.40 -8.19
C PHE A 173 -8.55 -6.75 -8.80
N ASN A 174 -8.34 -7.83 -8.05
CA ASN A 174 -8.72 -9.18 -8.44
C ASN A 174 -10.25 -9.32 -8.45
N ASP A 175 -10.86 -8.80 -9.50
CA ASP A 175 -12.29 -8.76 -9.72
C ASP A 175 -12.57 -8.72 -11.24
N SER A 176 -13.84 -8.63 -11.62
CA SER A 176 -14.25 -8.47 -13.01
C SER A 176 -13.77 -7.12 -13.60
N VAL A 177 -13.68 -7.05 -14.92
CA VAL A 177 -13.47 -5.79 -15.65
C VAL A 177 -14.54 -4.77 -15.27
N TYR A 178 -15.80 -5.21 -15.21
CA TYR A 178 -16.95 -4.37 -14.85
C TYR A 178 -16.76 -3.70 -13.49
N ASN A 179 -16.49 -4.49 -12.46
CA ASN A 179 -16.31 -4.00 -11.10
C ASN A 179 -15.10 -3.07 -10.99
N ASN A 180 -14.01 -3.36 -11.70
CA ASN A 180 -12.85 -2.48 -11.74
C ASN A 180 -13.18 -1.10 -12.32
N ILE A 181 -14.03 -0.98 -13.34
CA ILE A 181 -14.46 0.31 -13.88
C ILE A 181 -15.47 0.95 -12.94
N LEU A 182 -16.44 0.18 -12.40
CA LEU A 182 -17.51 0.64 -11.52
C LEU A 182 -17.00 1.35 -10.25
N MET A 183 -15.79 1.01 -9.79
CA MET A 183 -15.14 1.70 -8.66
C MET A 183 -15.05 3.22 -8.84
N GLY A 184 -15.05 3.72 -10.08
CA GLY A 184 -15.08 5.15 -10.36
C GLY A 184 -16.36 5.84 -9.86
N LYS A 185 -17.50 5.13 -9.96
CA LYS A 185 -18.83 5.58 -9.55
C LYS A 185 -19.69 4.35 -9.22
N PRO A 186 -19.76 3.92 -7.94
CA PRO A 186 -20.40 2.68 -7.53
C PRO A 186 -21.90 2.56 -7.85
N ASP A 187 -22.58 3.68 -8.03
CA ASP A 187 -24.01 3.79 -8.39
C ASP A 187 -24.24 3.98 -9.90
N ALA A 188 -23.20 3.82 -10.72
CA ALA A 188 -23.33 3.95 -12.17
C ALA A 188 -24.13 2.79 -12.78
N SER A 189 -24.93 3.12 -13.79
CA SER A 189 -25.62 2.13 -14.62
C SER A 189 -24.64 1.39 -15.53
N GLU A 190 -25.04 0.20 -15.99
CA GLU A 190 -24.24 -0.58 -16.95
C GLU A 190 -23.93 0.22 -18.23
N ALA A 191 -24.89 1.00 -18.70
CA ALA A 191 -24.71 1.86 -19.89
C ALA A 191 -23.63 2.93 -19.67
N GLU A 192 -23.53 3.52 -18.45
CA GLU A 192 -22.47 4.47 -18.09
C GLU A 192 -21.10 3.80 -18.07
N VAL A 193 -21.01 2.58 -17.50
CA VAL A 193 -19.77 1.79 -17.47
C VAL A 193 -19.28 1.46 -18.87
N ILE A 194 -20.18 0.98 -19.75
CA ILE A 194 -19.86 0.68 -21.15
C ILE A 194 -19.44 1.94 -21.90
N ASN A 195 -20.12 3.06 -21.68
CA ASN A 195 -19.78 4.32 -22.32
C ASN A 195 -18.38 4.83 -21.87
N ALA A 196 -18.08 4.74 -20.57
CA ALA A 196 -16.76 5.08 -20.06
C ALA A 196 -15.66 4.20 -20.67
N ALA A 197 -15.92 2.90 -20.83
CA ALA A 197 -15.00 1.97 -21.49
C ALA A 197 -14.80 2.32 -22.99
N LYS A 198 -15.84 2.78 -23.69
CA LYS A 198 -15.75 3.24 -25.09
C LYS A 198 -14.89 4.50 -25.20
N ILE A 199 -15.09 5.50 -24.33
CA ILE A 199 -14.29 6.74 -24.29
C ILE A 199 -12.82 6.42 -24.03
N ALA A 200 -12.52 5.44 -23.16
CA ALA A 200 -11.17 5.02 -22.84
C ALA A 200 -10.55 4.05 -23.88
N ASN A 201 -11.17 3.81 -25.01
CA ASN A 201 -10.77 2.79 -26.00
C ASN A 201 -10.57 1.39 -25.39
N ALA A 202 -11.31 1.07 -24.33
CA ALA A 202 -11.25 -0.23 -23.66
C ALA A 202 -12.28 -1.23 -24.17
N HIS A 203 -13.43 -0.77 -24.65
CA HIS A 203 -14.58 -1.59 -25.03
C HIS A 203 -14.22 -2.71 -26.00
N GLN A 204 -13.48 -2.41 -27.06
CA GLN A 204 -13.15 -3.35 -28.12
C GLN A 204 -12.34 -4.56 -27.60
N PHE A 205 -11.35 -4.34 -26.75
CA PHE A 205 -10.60 -5.47 -26.19
C PHE A 205 -11.41 -6.24 -25.16
N ILE A 206 -12.29 -5.54 -24.40
CA ILE A 206 -13.17 -6.18 -23.40
C ILE A 206 -14.11 -7.17 -24.07
N GLU A 207 -14.71 -6.82 -25.21
CA GLU A 207 -15.60 -7.71 -25.98
C GLU A 207 -14.89 -8.98 -26.46
N ASN A 208 -13.56 -8.96 -26.64
CA ASN A 208 -12.77 -10.12 -27.02
C ASN A 208 -12.32 -10.98 -25.84
N LEU A 209 -12.64 -10.61 -24.59
CA LEU A 209 -12.37 -11.45 -23.42
C LEU A 209 -13.41 -12.56 -23.30
N PRO A 210 -13.05 -13.72 -22.66
CA PRO A 210 -13.95 -14.89 -22.60
C PRO A 210 -15.34 -14.61 -22.02
N GLU A 211 -15.43 -13.79 -20.97
CA GLU A 211 -16.67 -13.40 -20.30
C GLU A 211 -16.92 -11.90 -20.42
N GLN A 212 -16.27 -11.24 -21.39
CA GLN A 212 -16.42 -9.82 -21.68
C GLN A 212 -16.20 -8.97 -20.39
N TYR A 213 -17.17 -8.12 -20.04
CA TYR A 213 -17.13 -7.29 -18.85
C TYR A 213 -17.09 -8.08 -17.53
N GLN A 214 -17.56 -9.32 -17.51
CA GLN A 214 -17.56 -10.17 -16.32
C GLN A 214 -16.27 -10.97 -16.16
N THR A 215 -15.34 -10.87 -17.12
CA THR A 215 -14.04 -11.54 -17.04
C THR A 215 -13.27 -11.10 -15.80
N ASN A 216 -12.91 -12.04 -14.94
CA ASN A 216 -11.98 -11.80 -13.82
C ASN A 216 -10.56 -11.61 -14.34
N ILE A 217 -9.96 -10.46 -14.02
CA ILE A 217 -8.65 -10.04 -14.53
C ILE A 217 -7.45 -10.52 -13.69
N GLY A 218 -7.70 -11.19 -12.57
CA GLY A 218 -6.66 -11.70 -11.67
C GLY A 218 -6.01 -10.61 -10.79
N ASP A 219 -5.06 -11.03 -9.96
CA ASP A 219 -4.33 -10.11 -9.08
C ASP A 219 -3.59 -9.07 -9.91
N ASP A 220 -3.80 -7.79 -9.57
CA ASP A 220 -3.26 -6.63 -10.27
C ASP A 220 -3.46 -6.68 -11.80
N GLY A 221 -4.56 -7.29 -12.25
CA GLY A 221 -4.84 -7.42 -13.68
C GLY A 221 -3.81 -8.28 -14.43
N SER A 222 -3.27 -9.33 -13.80
CA SER A 222 -2.20 -10.19 -14.35
C SER A 222 -2.53 -10.82 -15.72
N LYS A 223 -3.81 -10.91 -16.05
CA LYS A 223 -4.28 -11.46 -17.35
C LYS A 223 -4.34 -10.41 -18.46
N LEU A 224 -3.98 -9.15 -18.18
CA LEU A 224 -4.08 -8.03 -19.12
C LEU A 224 -2.69 -7.50 -19.50
N SER A 225 -2.57 -6.96 -20.72
CA SER A 225 -1.37 -6.19 -21.11
C SER A 225 -1.32 -4.84 -20.38
N GLY A 226 -0.13 -4.21 -20.33
CA GLY A 226 0.05 -2.88 -19.71
C GLY A 226 -0.90 -1.82 -20.28
N GLY A 227 -1.04 -1.76 -21.61
CA GLY A 227 -1.98 -0.83 -22.27
C GLY A 227 -3.45 -1.13 -21.97
N GLN A 228 -3.84 -2.41 -21.80
CA GLN A 228 -5.18 -2.77 -21.39
C GLN A 228 -5.48 -2.34 -19.95
N LYS A 229 -4.53 -2.57 -19.02
CA LYS A 229 -4.63 -2.09 -17.63
C LYS A 229 -4.83 -0.58 -17.58
N GLN A 230 -4.04 0.14 -18.36
CA GLN A 230 -4.09 1.59 -18.40
C GLN A 230 -5.42 2.11 -18.96
N ARG A 231 -5.95 1.50 -20.02
CA ARG A 231 -7.28 1.85 -20.55
C ARG A 231 -8.40 1.60 -19.53
N LEU A 232 -8.30 0.56 -18.68
CA LEU A 232 -9.27 0.35 -17.59
C LEU A 232 -9.15 1.44 -16.50
N SER A 233 -7.94 1.86 -16.15
CA SER A 233 -7.74 2.98 -15.22
C SER A 233 -8.28 4.30 -15.76
N ILE A 234 -8.12 4.55 -17.07
CA ILE A 234 -8.71 5.70 -17.74
C ILE A 234 -10.23 5.60 -17.72
N ALA A 235 -10.82 4.42 -18.05
CA ALA A 235 -12.26 4.21 -18.01
C ALA A 235 -12.85 4.49 -16.61
N ARG A 236 -12.16 4.04 -15.55
CA ARG A 236 -12.52 4.36 -14.15
C ARG A 236 -12.55 5.85 -13.87
N ALA A 237 -11.53 6.58 -14.33
CA ALA A 237 -11.43 8.02 -14.15
C ALA A 237 -12.50 8.77 -14.97
N VAL A 238 -12.78 8.34 -16.20
CA VAL A 238 -13.85 8.87 -17.06
C VAL A 238 -15.22 8.65 -16.42
N LEU A 239 -15.49 7.45 -15.88
CA LEU A 239 -16.76 7.12 -15.21
C LEU A 239 -16.98 8.02 -13.97
N LYS A 240 -15.92 8.30 -13.21
CA LYS A 240 -15.97 9.22 -12.08
C LYS A 240 -16.34 10.64 -12.49
N ASN A 241 -15.94 11.07 -13.68
CA ASN A 241 -16.17 12.41 -14.25
C ASN A 241 -15.86 13.56 -13.26
N PRO A 242 -14.66 13.63 -12.69
CA PRO A 242 -14.32 14.60 -11.67
C PRO A 242 -14.04 15.97 -12.30
N PRO A 243 -14.28 17.09 -11.57
CA PRO A 243 -13.95 18.43 -12.05
C PRO A 243 -12.44 18.68 -12.23
N ILE A 244 -11.58 17.89 -11.59
CA ILE A 244 -10.12 17.97 -11.69
C ILE A 244 -9.60 16.60 -12.08
N MET A 245 -8.94 16.49 -13.24
CA MET A 245 -8.31 15.27 -13.74
C MET A 245 -6.79 15.41 -13.70
N ILE A 246 -6.13 14.44 -13.11
CA ILE A 246 -4.66 14.34 -13.03
C ILE A 246 -4.23 13.11 -13.82
N LEU A 247 -3.38 13.30 -14.81
CA LEU A 247 -2.83 12.25 -15.66
C LEU A 247 -1.31 12.21 -15.47
N ASP A 248 -0.79 11.16 -14.82
CA ASP A 248 0.65 10.97 -14.61
C ASP A 248 1.15 9.87 -15.54
N GLU A 249 1.84 10.27 -16.63
CA GLU A 249 2.34 9.38 -17.69
C GLU A 249 1.27 8.41 -18.26
N ALA A 250 0.02 8.86 -18.30
CA ALA A 250 -1.14 8.05 -18.65
C ALA A 250 -1.11 7.49 -20.09
N THR A 251 -0.18 7.90 -20.93
CA THR A 251 -0.06 7.44 -22.33
C THR A 251 1.18 6.60 -22.59
N SER A 252 2.06 6.42 -21.62
CA SER A 252 3.35 5.74 -21.81
C SER A 252 3.25 4.27 -22.26
N ALA A 253 2.13 3.61 -21.95
CA ALA A 253 1.85 2.23 -22.33
C ALA A 253 0.79 2.09 -23.45
N LEU A 254 0.31 3.21 -24.00
CA LEU A 254 -0.65 3.21 -25.09
C LEU A 254 0.05 3.19 -26.46
N ASP A 255 -0.59 2.54 -27.42
CA ASP A 255 -0.22 2.62 -28.83
C ASP A 255 -0.63 3.97 -29.44
N THR A 256 0.02 4.38 -30.53
CA THR A 256 -0.17 5.69 -31.17
C THR A 256 -1.62 5.96 -31.62
N GLU A 257 -2.42 4.91 -31.85
CA GLU A 257 -3.85 5.00 -32.17
C GLU A 257 -4.71 5.35 -30.95
N SER A 258 -4.31 4.92 -29.77
CA SER A 258 -5.02 5.15 -28.49
C SER A 258 -4.64 6.48 -27.83
N GLU A 259 -3.58 7.16 -28.31
CA GLU A 259 -3.15 8.48 -27.82
C GLU A 259 -3.97 9.65 -28.41
N ARG A 260 -4.73 9.43 -29.48
CA ARG A 260 -5.57 10.42 -30.15
C ARG A 260 -6.99 10.42 -29.62
#